data_40da443ccff181d97c3fe9ff164e55e1
#
_entry.id   40da443ccff181d97c3fe9ff164e55e1
#
_cell.length_a   1.000
_cell.length_b   1.000
_cell.length_c   1.000
_cell.angle_alpha   90.00
_cell.angle_beta   90.00
_cell.angle_gamma   90.00
#
_symmetry.space_group_name_H-M   'P 1'
#
loop_
_entity.id
_entity.type
_entity.pdbx_description
1 polymer ?
#
loop_
_entity_poly.entity_id
_entity_poly.type
_entity_poly.pdbx_seq_one_letter_code
_entity_poly.pdbx_strand_id
1 'polypeptide(L)'
;EAVILARNLANTPANSLTPEDMAEEARKLARRHDMNCEVLEREDIVSLGMGAFAAVAAGSANDPRLIILEHAPAGHADEAPLIVVGKGITFDSGGISIKPAAGMWEMKGDMGGAAAVMGLFEALGQLETPRRVIGLMACAENMPDARATRPGDVVKTLSGKTVEIVNTDAEGRL
;
A
#
# COMPACT_ATOMS: atom_id res chain seq x y z
N GLU A 1 -7.71 17.55 10.69
CA GLU A 1 -7.81 17.09 9.29
C GLU A 1 -7.14 15.72 9.09
N ALA A 2 -5.89 15.50 9.53
CA ALA A 2 -5.14 14.26 9.36
C ALA A 2 -5.88 12.97 9.81
N VAL A 3 -6.45 13.00 11.02
CA VAL A 3 -7.24 11.87 11.56
C VAL A 3 -8.51 11.65 10.75
N ILE A 4 -9.15 12.72 10.28
CA ILE A 4 -10.37 12.62 9.46
C ILE A 4 -10.03 11.99 8.12
N LEU A 5 -8.94 12.40 7.48
CA LEU A 5 -8.47 11.80 6.23
C LEU A 5 -8.23 10.30 6.39
N ALA A 6 -7.44 9.90 7.39
CA ALA A 6 -7.13 8.49 7.64
C ALA A 6 -8.41 7.66 7.89
N ARG A 7 -9.36 8.18 8.68
CA ARG A 7 -10.62 7.50 8.96
C ARG A 7 -11.53 7.41 7.73
N ASN A 8 -11.58 8.45 6.92
CA ASN A 8 -12.35 8.44 5.69
C ASN A 8 -11.82 7.38 4.73
N LEU A 9 -10.50 7.33 4.50
CA LEU A 9 -9.87 6.30 3.67
C LEU A 9 -10.19 4.89 4.18
N ALA A 10 -9.96 4.63 5.48
CA ALA A 10 -10.18 3.30 6.06
C ALA A 10 -11.66 2.85 6.08
N ASN A 11 -12.61 3.78 5.98
CA ASN A 11 -14.04 3.47 5.95
C ASN A 11 -14.62 3.45 4.52
N THR A 12 -13.89 3.94 3.53
CA THR A 12 -14.36 3.94 2.13
C THR A 12 -14.42 2.50 1.60
N PRO A 13 -15.52 2.09 0.97
CA PRO A 13 -15.64 0.75 0.39
C PRO A 13 -14.62 0.50 -0.71
N ALA A 14 -14.15 -0.74 -0.84
CA ALA A 14 -13.09 -1.11 -1.78
C ALA A 14 -13.44 -0.88 -3.27
N ASN A 15 -14.72 -0.89 -3.62
CA ASN A 15 -15.17 -0.53 -4.97
C ASN A 15 -15.07 0.97 -5.29
N SER A 16 -14.77 1.80 -4.29
CA SER A 16 -14.57 3.26 -4.40
C SER A 16 -13.19 3.70 -3.91
N LEU A 17 -12.37 2.77 -3.46
CA LEU A 17 -10.99 3.01 -3.03
C LEU A 17 -10.12 1.81 -3.42
N THR A 18 -9.83 1.71 -4.70
CA THR A 18 -8.89 0.75 -5.28
C THR A 18 -7.44 1.17 -5.00
N PRO A 19 -6.43 0.33 -5.31
CA PRO A 19 -5.03 0.76 -5.26
C PRO A 19 -4.73 2.03 -6.08
N GLU A 20 -5.37 2.19 -7.25
CA GLU A 20 -5.23 3.42 -8.06
C GLU A 20 -5.87 4.63 -7.38
N ASP A 21 -7.06 4.48 -6.78
CA ASP A 21 -7.70 5.57 -6.06
C ASP A 21 -6.84 6.02 -4.86
N MET A 22 -6.20 5.08 -4.15
CA MET A 22 -5.23 5.40 -3.10
C MET A 22 -4.04 6.20 -3.65
N ALA A 23 -3.53 5.83 -4.83
CA ALA A 23 -2.45 6.56 -5.49
C ALA A 23 -2.88 7.97 -5.87
N GLU A 24 -4.10 8.14 -6.40
CA GLU A 24 -4.61 9.46 -6.75
C GLU A 24 -4.84 10.35 -5.51
N GLU A 25 -5.34 9.79 -4.41
CA GLU A 25 -5.45 10.53 -3.14
C GLU A 25 -4.07 10.97 -2.62
N ALA A 26 -3.04 10.12 -2.76
CA ALA A 26 -1.68 10.47 -2.40
C ALA A 26 -1.11 11.59 -3.29
N ARG A 27 -1.36 11.54 -4.61
CA ARG A 27 -0.97 12.61 -5.54
C ARG A 27 -1.68 13.95 -5.20
N LYS A 28 -2.96 13.89 -4.83
CA LYS A 28 -3.73 15.10 -4.39
C LYS A 28 -3.13 15.69 -3.11
N LEU A 29 -2.82 14.85 -2.14
CA LEU A 29 -2.19 15.26 -0.89
C LEU A 29 -0.83 15.90 -1.14
N ALA A 30 0.01 15.26 -1.94
CA ALA A 30 1.35 15.76 -2.28
C ALA A 30 1.28 17.14 -2.95
N ARG A 31 0.39 17.31 -3.92
CA ARG A 31 0.16 18.62 -4.58
C ARG A 31 -0.30 19.71 -3.61
N ARG A 32 -1.14 19.35 -2.62
CA ARG A 32 -1.66 20.30 -1.63
C ARG A 32 -0.57 20.86 -0.72
N HIS A 33 0.42 20.03 -0.41
CA HIS A 33 1.44 20.34 0.60
C HIS A 33 2.85 20.50 0.00
N ASP A 34 2.96 20.61 -1.33
CA ASP A 34 4.25 20.74 -2.05
C ASP A 34 5.25 19.63 -1.68
N MET A 35 4.78 18.39 -1.68
CA MET A 35 5.55 17.19 -1.40
C MET A 35 5.80 16.37 -2.65
N ASN A 36 6.82 15.51 -2.64
CA ASN A 36 7.04 14.55 -3.70
C ASN A 36 6.12 13.34 -3.54
N CYS A 37 5.58 12.86 -4.67
CA CYS A 37 4.81 11.63 -4.74
C CYS A 37 5.25 10.84 -5.98
N GLU A 38 5.82 9.67 -5.76
CA GLU A 38 6.11 8.69 -6.80
C GLU A 38 5.17 7.50 -6.64
N VAL A 39 4.71 6.97 -7.76
CA VAL A 39 3.85 5.78 -7.78
C VAL A 39 4.43 4.79 -8.76
N LEU A 40 4.85 3.64 -8.27
CA LEU A 40 5.27 2.52 -9.10
C LEU A 40 4.04 1.70 -9.49
N GLU A 41 3.91 1.47 -10.79
CA GLU A 41 2.84 0.67 -11.38
C GLU A 41 3.23 -0.81 -11.45
N ARG A 42 2.31 -1.67 -11.92
CA ARG A 42 2.55 -3.12 -12.03
C ARG A 42 3.84 -3.45 -12.80
N GLU A 43 4.07 -2.77 -13.91
CA GLU A 43 5.24 -3.00 -14.77
C GLU A 43 6.55 -2.66 -14.03
N ASP A 44 6.57 -1.56 -13.28
CA ASP A 44 7.71 -1.14 -12.47
C ASP A 44 7.97 -2.14 -11.34
N ILE A 45 6.93 -2.54 -10.61
CA ILE A 45 6.97 -3.52 -9.52
C ILE A 45 7.57 -4.84 -10.01
N VAL A 46 7.12 -5.32 -11.17
CA VAL A 46 7.61 -6.56 -11.77
C VAL A 46 9.05 -6.40 -12.27
N SER A 47 9.37 -5.29 -12.94
CA SER A 47 10.71 -5.06 -13.50
C SER A 47 11.78 -4.91 -12.41
N LEU A 48 11.42 -4.37 -11.26
CA LEU A 48 12.27 -4.28 -10.08
C LEU A 48 12.46 -5.64 -9.37
N GLY A 49 11.70 -6.67 -9.75
CA GLY A 49 11.78 -7.98 -9.12
C GLY A 49 11.06 -8.10 -7.77
N MET A 50 10.07 -7.26 -7.52
CA MET A 50 9.22 -7.29 -6.31
C MET A 50 8.16 -8.40 -6.41
N GLY A 51 8.61 -9.64 -6.67
CA GLY A 51 7.72 -10.75 -6.98
C GLY A 51 6.78 -11.15 -5.84
N ALA A 52 7.18 -10.95 -4.58
CA ALA A 52 6.31 -11.20 -3.44
C ALA A 52 5.11 -10.23 -3.43
N PHE A 53 5.35 -8.93 -3.61
CA PHE A 53 4.29 -7.94 -3.69
C PHE A 53 3.39 -8.16 -4.93
N ALA A 54 3.99 -8.42 -6.09
CA ALA A 54 3.24 -8.72 -7.32
C ALA A 54 2.31 -9.95 -7.17
N ALA A 55 2.76 -10.96 -6.40
CA ALA A 55 2.00 -12.18 -6.15
C ALA A 55 0.71 -11.93 -5.35
N VAL A 56 0.70 -10.99 -4.42
CA VAL A 56 -0.51 -10.61 -3.67
C VAL A 56 -1.61 -10.14 -4.61
N ALA A 57 -1.26 -9.30 -5.59
CA ALA A 57 -2.22 -8.70 -6.52
C ALA A 57 -2.56 -9.60 -7.72
N ALA A 58 -1.99 -10.81 -7.82
CA ALA A 58 -2.13 -11.65 -9.01
C ALA A 58 -3.58 -12.06 -9.31
N GLY A 59 -4.42 -12.15 -8.29
CA GLY A 59 -5.84 -12.49 -8.41
C GLY A 59 -6.78 -11.30 -8.56
N SER A 60 -6.28 -10.07 -8.50
CA SER A 60 -7.15 -8.88 -8.65
C SER A 60 -7.23 -8.41 -10.10
N ALA A 61 -8.37 -7.83 -10.47
CA ALA A 61 -8.53 -7.03 -11.68
C ALA A 61 -7.92 -5.63 -11.54
N ASN A 62 -7.71 -5.16 -10.31
CA ASN A 62 -7.06 -3.88 -10.00
C ASN A 62 -5.56 -4.08 -9.85
N ASP A 63 -4.77 -3.32 -10.59
CA ASP A 63 -3.32 -3.38 -10.53
C ASP A 63 -2.78 -2.84 -9.20
N PRO A 64 -1.69 -3.45 -8.66
CA PRO A 64 -1.04 -2.94 -7.46
C PRO A 64 -0.39 -1.59 -7.72
N ARG A 65 -0.23 -0.82 -6.66
CA ARG A 65 0.52 0.45 -6.66
C ARG A 65 1.44 0.50 -5.45
N LEU A 66 2.73 0.75 -5.67
CA LEU A 66 3.62 1.14 -4.58
C LEU A 66 3.71 2.66 -4.57
N ILE A 67 3.14 3.27 -3.53
CA ILE A 67 3.07 4.71 -3.38
C ILE A 67 4.19 5.15 -2.45
N ILE A 68 4.98 6.13 -2.90
CA ILE A 68 6.10 6.72 -2.17
C ILE A 68 5.80 8.20 -2.00
N LEU A 69 5.56 8.62 -0.76
CA LEU A 69 5.45 10.03 -0.40
C LEU A 69 6.72 10.51 0.27
N GLU A 70 7.18 11.70 -0.06
CA GLU A 70 8.35 12.29 0.57
C GLU A 70 8.06 13.72 1.02
N HIS A 71 8.27 13.97 2.31
CA HIS A 71 8.38 15.28 2.91
C HIS A 71 9.85 15.58 3.14
N ALA A 72 10.38 16.57 2.41
CA ALA A 72 11.77 16.98 2.47
C ALA A 72 11.84 18.50 2.69
N PRO A 73 11.80 18.98 3.95
CA PRO A 73 11.82 20.41 4.24
C PRO A 73 13.15 21.05 3.83
N ALA A 74 13.10 22.35 3.53
CA ALA A 74 14.28 23.10 3.08
C ALA A 74 15.46 22.96 4.06
N GLY A 75 16.65 22.65 3.53
CA GLY A 75 17.85 22.41 4.32
C GLY A 75 18.00 21.01 4.91
N HIS A 76 17.02 20.13 4.77
CA HIS A 76 17.04 18.77 5.33
C HIS A 76 16.91 17.66 4.27
N ALA A 77 16.95 18.00 2.99
CA ALA A 77 16.76 17.04 1.89
C ALA A 77 17.85 15.96 1.82
N ASP A 78 19.06 16.27 2.25
CA ASP A 78 20.21 15.35 2.24
C ASP A 78 20.32 14.52 3.54
N GLU A 79 19.45 14.74 4.51
CA GLU A 79 19.45 13.97 5.76
C GLU A 79 18.90 12.56 5.54
N ALA A 80 19.37 11.62 6.36
CA ALA A 80 18.80 10.27 6.39
C ALA A 80 17.31 10.35 6.77
N PRO A 81 16.39 9.85 5.93
CA PRO A 81 14.97 9.97 6.19
C PRO A 81 14.49 9.07 7.33
N LEU A 82 13.46 9.52 8.03
CA LEU A 82 12.60 8.62 8.77
C LEU A 82 11.69 7.90 7.76
N ILE A 83 11.73 6.58 7.73
CA ILE A 83 10.88 5.78 6.83
C ILE A 83 9.71 5.22 7.63
N VAL A 84 8.50 5.43 7.13
CA VAL A 84 7.26 4.84 7.64
C VAL A 84 6.62 3.96 6.56
N VAL A 85 6.18 2.77 6.95
CA VAL A 85 5.58 1.79 6.03
C VAL A 85 4.16 1.50 6.46
N GLY A 86 3.21 1.57 5.53
CA GLY A 86 1.81 1.28 5.76
C GLY A 86 1.32 0.12 4.91
N LYS A 87 0.68 -0.89 5.54
CA LYS A 87 -0.06 -1.93 4.83
C LYS A 87 -1.22 -1.27 4.07
N GLY A 88 -1.32 -1.55 2.75
CA GLY A 88 -2.27 -0.93 1.84
C GLY A 88 -3.20 -1.92 1.14
N ILE A 89 -3.60 -3.00 1.80
CA ILE A 89 -4.54 -3.96 1.19
C ILE A 89 -5.95 -3.37 1.16
N THR A 90 -6.36 -2.88 0.00
CA THR A 90 -7.64 -2.15 -0.17
C THR A 90 -8.85 -3.04 -0.01
N PHE A 91 -8.69 -4.34 -0.28
CA PHE A 91 -9.61 -5.40 0.15
C PHE A 91 -8.86 -6.72 0.30
N ASP A 92 -9.14 -7.45 1.39
CA ASP A 92 -8.53 -8.74 1.66
C ASP A 92 -9.59 -9.84 1.80
N SER A 93 -9.77 -10.63 0.74
CA SER A 93 -10.61 -11.82 0.79
C SER A 93 -9.89 -13.05 1.37
N GLY A 94 -8.59 -12.96 1.60
CA GLY A 94 -7.70 -14.09 1.89
C GLY A 94 -7.11 -14.75 0.64
N GLY A 95 -7.57 -14.38 -0.55
CA GLY A 95 -7.19 -15.04 -1.80
C GLY A 95 -7.71 -16.47 -1.88
N ILE A 96 -6.89 -17.43 -2.34
CA ILE A 96 -7.25 -18.86 -2.39
C ILE A 96 -7.49 -19.44 -0.99
N SER A 97 -6.74 -18.97 0.04
CA SER A 97 -7.01 -19.27 1.45
C SER A 97 -8.13 -18.36 1.96
N ILE A 98 -9.33 -18.51 1.38
CA ILE A 98 -10.44 -17.56 1.53
C ILE A 98 -10.93 -17.44 2.98
N LYS A 99 -11.18 -16.21 3.40
CA LYS A 99 -11.77 -15.91 4.71
C LYS A 99 -13.22 -16.39 4.82
N PRO A 100 -13.72 -16.67 6.03
CA PRO A 100 -15.16 -16.83 6.26
C PRO A 100 -15.94 -15.59 5.81
N ALA A 101 -17.15 -15.77 5.28
CA ALA A 101 -18.01 -14.66 4.84
C ALA A 101 -18.37 -13.70 5.99
N ALA A 102 -18.51 -14.23 7.21
CA ALA A 102 -18.81 -13.44 8.40
C ALA A 102 -17.66 -12.47 8.70
N GLY A 103 -17.93 -11.17 8.69
CA GLY A 103 -16.95 -10.11 8.94
C GLY A 103 -16.06 -9.76 7.76
N MET A 104 -16.09 -10.46 6.63
CA MET A 104 -15.22 -10.16 5.48
C MET A 104 -15.42 -8.73 4.95
N TRP A 105 -16.60 -8.15 5.08
CA TRP A 105 -16.89 -6.77 4.66
C TRP A 105 -16.04 -5.72 5.42
N GLU A 106 -15.52 -6.06 6.60
CA GLU A 106 -14.63 -5.20 7.38
C GLU A 106 -13.23 -5.09 6.75
N MET A 107 -12.89 -6.02 5.86
CA MET A 107 -11.58 -6.08 5.18
C MET A 107 -11.35 -4.94 4.19
N LYS A 108 -12.33 -4.09 3.95
CA LYS A 108 -12.12 -2.77 3.33
C LYS A 108 -11.15 -1.89 4.16
N GLY A 109 -11.07 -2.12 5.46
CA GLY A 109 -10.19 -1.41 6.39
C GLY A 109 -8.76 -1.98 6.49
N ASP A 110 -8.43 -3.02 5.74
CA ASP A 110 -7.12 -3.69 5.79
C ASP A 110 -5.97 -2.86 5.17
N MET A 111 -6.30 -1.69 4.69
CA MET A 111 -5.38 -0.62 4.27
C MET A 111 -5.21 0.47 5.35
N GLY A 112 -5.63 0.22 6.58
CA GLY A 112 -5.56 1.20 7.68
C GLY A 112 -4.14 1.69 7.98
N GLY A 113 -3.12 0.86 7.72
CA GLY A 113 -1.71 1.26 7.80
C GLY A 113 -1.35 2.33 6.78
N ALA A 114 -1.74 2.15 5.51
CA ALA A 114 -1.55 3.15 4.45
C ALA A 114 -2.36 4.42 4.75
N ALA A 115 -3.60 4.28 5.24
CA ALA A 115 -4.42 5.42 5.65
C ALA A 115 -3.76 6.22 6.79
N ALA A 116 -3.11 5.55 7.74
CA ALA A 116 -2.36 6.22 8.81
C ALA A 116 -1.14 6.97 8.28
N VAL A 117 -0.42 6.40 7.30
CA VAL A 117 0.68 7.10 6.59
C VAL A 117 0.16 8.34 5.89
N MET A 118 -0.96 8.24 5.14
CA MET A 118 -1.60 9.40 4.51
C MET A 118 -1.96 10.50 5.54
N GLY A 119 -2.54 10.09 6.68
CA GLY A 119 -2.83 11.02 7.78
C GLY A 119 -1.57 11.68 8.35
N LEU A 120 -0.47 10.94 8.48
CA LEU A 120 0.82 11.50 8.91
C LEU A 120 1.30 12.59 7.92
N PHE A 121 1.27 12.30 6.61
CA PHE A 121 1.71 13.28 5.61
C PHE A 121 0.79 14.50 5.52
N GLU A 122 -0.53 14.34 5.74
CA GLU A 122 -1.43 15.49 5.91
C GLU A 122 -1.04 16.36 7.11
N ALA A 123 -0.61 15.74 8.23
CA ALA A 123 -0.14 16.49 9.39
C ALA A 123 1.21 17.18 9.13
N LEU A 124 2.17 16.48 8.49
CA LEU A 124 3.49 17.03 8.14
C LEU A 124 3.37 18.26 7.23
N GLY A 125 2.38 18.27 6.32
CA GLY A 125 2.13 19.42 5.46
C GLY A 125 1.60 20.66 6.17
N GLN A 126 1.11 20.51 7.41
CA GLN A 126 0.57 21.59 8.23
C GLN A 126 1.49 21.98 9.38
N LEU A 127 2.51 21.19 9.67
CA LEU A 127 3.43 21.37 10.77
C LEU A 127 4.83 21.70 10.26
N GLU A 128 5.47 22.68 10.87
CA GLU A 128 6.90 22.89 10.65
C GLU A 128 7.68 21.77 11.36
N THR A 129 8.24 20.86 10.60
CA THR A 129 9.07 19.78 11.12
C THR A 129 10.39 19.70 10.38
N PRO A 130 11.56 19.79 11.07
CA PRO A 130 12.88 19.73 10.47
C PRO A 130 13.33 18.27 10.23
N ARG A 131 12.47 17.46 9.64
CA ARG A 131 12.76 16.03 9.38
C ARG A 131 12.37 15.64 7.97
N ARG A 132 13.29 14.99 7.27
CA ARG A 132 12.97 14.27 6.05
C ARG A 132 12.21 13.01 6.40
N VAL A 133 11.02 12.80 5.81
CA VAL A 133 10.17 11.63 6.05
C VAL A 133 9.78 11.03 4.71
N ILE A 134 9.91 9.70 4.59
CA ILE A 134 9.44 8.92 3.44
C ILE A 134 8.36 7.96 3.91
N GLY A 135 7.20 8.01 3.26
CA GLY A 135 6.09 7.09 3.45
C GLY A 135 6.03 6.07 2.32
N LEU A 136 6.00 4.78 2.65
CA LEU A 136 5.85 3.69 1.70
C LEU A 136 4.50 3.00 1.94
N MET A 137 3.68 2.90 0.90
CA MET A 137 2.36 2.26 0.97
C MET A 137 2.24 1.24 -0.17
N ALA A 138 2.33 -0.04 0.16
CA ALA A 138 2.14 -1.13 -0.78
C ALA A 138 0.63 -1.41 -0.91
N CYS A 139 0.01 -0.86 -1.95
CA CYS A 139 -1.43 -0.96 -2.18
C CYS A 139 -1.75 -2.08 -3.18
N ALA A 140 -2.60 -3.03 -2.77
CA ALA A 140 -3.04 -4.16 -3.57
C ALA A 140 -4.41 -4.66 -3.09
N GLU A 141 -5.06 -5.51 -3.88
CA GLU A 141 -6.20 -6.33 -3.45
C GLU A 141 -5.80 -7.80 -3.43
N ASN A 142 -6.17 -8.52 -2.38
CA ASN A 142 -5.98 -9.96 -2.28
C ASN A 142 -7.29 -10.68 -2.62
N MET A 143 -7.39 -11.17 -3.87
CA MET A 143 -8.61 -11.75 -4.41
C MET A 143 -8.39 -13.16 -4.95
N PRO A 144 -9.39 -14.07 -4.84
CA PRO A 144 -9.36 -15.37 -5.49
C PRO A 144 -9.70 -15.22 -6.98
N ASP A 145 -8.85 -15.78 -7.84
CA ASP A 145 -9.06 -15.81 -9.30
C ASP A 145 -8.25 -16.96 -9.89
N ALA A 146 -8.46 -17.25 -11.16
CA ALA A 146 -7.70 -18.29 -11.88
C ALA A 146 -6.19 -18.01 -11.96
N ARG A 147 -5.78 -16.74 -11.80
CA ARG A 147 -4.37 -16.28 -11.80
C ARG A 147 -3.82 -16.05 -10.39
N ALA A 148 -4.67 -16.19 -9.35
CA ALA A 148 -4.26 -15.93 -7.98
C ALA A 148 -3.12 -16.86 -7.54
N THR A 149 -2.26 -16.34 -6.69
CA THR A 149 -1.24 -17.13 -6.00
C THR A 149 -1.88 -18.22 -5.15
N ARG A 150 -1.29 -19.41 -5.18
CA ARG A 150 -1.81 -20.59 -4.48
C ARG A 150 -0.92 -20.96 -3.29
N PRO A 151 -1.47 -21.55 -2.25
CA PRO A 151 -0.65 -22.21 -1.24
C PRO A 151 0.33 -23.20 -1.87
N GLY A 152 1.61 -23.11 -1.49
CA GLY A 152 2.71 -23.88 -2.07
C GLY A 152 3.45 -23.20 -3.23
N ASP A 153 2.93 -22.11 -3.79
CA ASP A 153 3.66 -21.33 -4.78
C ASP A 153 4.90 -20.68 -4.16
N VAL A 154 6.01 -20.67 -4.92
CA VAL A 154 7.27 -20.04 -4.51
C VAL A 154 7.51 -18.80 -5.34
N VAL A 155 7.71 -17.67 -4.69
CA VAL A 155 7.96 -16.38 -5.32
C VAL A 155 9.34 -15.85 -4.99
N LYS A 156 9.94 -15.07 -5.89
CA LYS A 156 11.22 -14.41 -5.68
C LYS A 156 10.97 -12.99 -5.16
N THR A 157 11.66 -12.62 -4.09
CA THR A 157 11.59 -11.27 -3.50
C THR A 157 12.59 -10.32 -4.14
N LEU A 158 12.43 -9.02 -3.88
CA LEU A 158 13.35 -7.96 -4.30
C LEU A 158 14.80 -8.22 -3.83
N SER A 159 14.99 -8.84 -2.66
CA SER A 159 16.32 -9.19 -2.14
C SER A 159 16.95 -10.43 -2.82
N GLY A 160 16.24 -11.04 -3.78
CA GLY A 160 16.68 -12.26 -4.48
C GLY A 160 16.40 -13.56 -3.74
N LYS A 161 15.92 -13.50 -2.50
CA LYS A 161 15.48 -14.68 -1.74
C LYS A 161 14.16 -15.21 -2.29
N THR A 162 13.88 -16.48 -2.04
CA THR A 162 12.60 -17.11 -2.35
C THR A 162 11.76 -17.26 -1.09
N VAL A 163 10.43 -17.13 -1.26
CA VAL A 163 9.43 -17.32 -0.21
C VAL A 163 8.40 -18.31 -0.72
N GLU A 164 8.17 -19.38 0.03
CA GLU A 164 7.04 -20.29 -0.16
C GLU A 164 5.81 -19.70 0.53
N ILE A 165 4.72 -19.52 -0.23
CA ILE A 165 3.46 -19.00 0.28
C ILE A 165 2.61 -20.16 0.77
N VAL A 166 2.63 -20.42 2.07
CA VAL A 166 1.86 -21.53 2.68
C VAL A 166 0.39 -21.14 2.87
N ASN A 167 0.12 -19.85 3.08
CA ASN A 167 -1.22 -19.32 3.30
C ASN A 167 -1.33 -17.95 2.62
N THR A 168 -2.26 -17.82 1.66
CA THR A 168 -2.45 -16.57 0.91
C THR A 168 -3.17 -15.48 1.71
N ASP A 169 -3.71 -15.79 2.89
CA ASP A 169 -4.27 -14.83 3.86
C ASP A 169 -3.20 -14.24 4.80
N ALA A 170 -1.92 -14.47 4.50
CA ALA A 170 -0.79 -13.88 5.22
C ALA A 170 0.00 -12.90 4.32
N GLU A 171 -0.67 -12.20 3.44
CA GLU A 171 -0.16 -11.35 2.36
C GLU A 171 0.49 -10.05 2.85
N GLY A 172 0.04 -9.49 3.97
CA GLY A 172 0.47 -8.19 4.47
C GLY A 172 1.96 -8.07 4.81
N ARG A 173 2.69 -9.17 4.77
CA ARG A 173 4.15 -9.24 4.99
C ARG A 173 4.97 -9.49 3.72
N LEU A 174 4.33 -9.59 2.55
CA LEU A 174 4.96 -9.93 1.26
C LEU A 174 5.39 -8.72 0.44
#